data_7430bd9d662518d21b04661c01b7fe3a
#
_entry.id   7430bd9d662518d21b04661c01b7fe3a
#
_cell.length_a   1.000
_cell.length_b   1.000
_cell.length_c   1.000
_cell.angle_alpha   90.00
_cell.angle_beta   90.00
_cell.angle_gamma   90.00
#
_symmetry.space_group_name_H-M   'P 1'
#
loop_
_entity.id
_entity.type
_entity.pdbx_description
1 polymer ?
#
loop_
_entity_poly.entity_id
_entity_poly.type
_entity_poly.pdbx_seq_one_letter_code
_entity_poly.pdbx_strand_id
1 'polypeptide(L)'
;MYKILVVSLPGSPKREDMSARLLEQGLAWAWVDGVRLEAVEEAAPEEYSDLEAYRIPRLKTDPDYIRRAVGCKRAMRNALAWAACCEEEWVVILQDDARVMPEFDVKLRDLLGKAPATAGAVMLHYEGSAVLDCGEWKEVTGDLRSMAAFAVRPAYAEAMEDFLSSWGGEDDRIWAPLVRRGDLILAAKPMLVRTNHKGSDITSGIPELTGYWK
;
A
#
# COMPACT_ATOMS: atom_id res chain seq x y z
N MET A 1 19.15 -3.55 -6.65
CA MET A 1 19.17 -3.67 -5.17
C MET A 1 17.89 -3.02 -4.65
N TYR A 2 17.32 -3.50 -3.53
CA TYR A 2 16.10 -2.90 -2.98
C TYR A 2 16.23 -2.66 -1.47
N LYS A 3 15.40 -1.77 -0.93
CA LYS A 3 15.23 -1.44 0.49
C LYS A 3 13.80 -1.76 0.92
N ILE A 4 13.59 -2.16 2.16
CA ILE A 4 12.25 -2.40 2.72
C ILE A 4 11.92 -1.30 3.73
N LEU A 5 10.77 -0.67 3.53
CA LEU A 5 10.11 0.22 4.47
C LEU A 5 8.84 -0.45 4.99
N VAL A 6 8.63 -0.42 6.30
CA VAL A 6 7.41 -0.97 6.91
C VAL A 6 6.63 0.14 7.60
N VAL A 7 5.41 0.36 7.15
CA VAL A 7 4.49 1.35 7.72
C VAL A 7 3.74 0.73 8.89
N SER A 8 3.86 1.32 10.07
CA SER A 8 3.16 0.87 11.28
C SER A 8 3.00 1.99 12.28
N LEU A 9 1.91 1.99 13.04
CA LEU A 9 1.73 2.92 14.16
C LEU A 9 2.82 2.69 15.22
N PRO A 10 3.41 3.76 15.79
CA PRO A 10 4.31 3.64 16.94
C PRO A 10 3.62 2.90 18.09
N GLY A 11 4.32 1.92 18.68
CA GLY A 11 3.78 1.10 19.77
C GLY A 11 2.74 0.06 19.35
N SER A 12 2.48 -0.12 18.06
CA SER A 12 1.60 -1.20 17.59
C SER A 12 2.18 -2.57 17.93
N PRO A 13 1.39 -3.50 18.50
CA PRO A 13 1.84 -4.87 18.74
C PRO A 13 2.16 -5.62 17.44
N LYS A 14 1.65 -5.14 16.31
CA LYS A 14 1.96 -5.72 14.99
C LYS A 14 3.44 -5.55 14.62
N ARG A 15 4.16 -4.56 15.19
CA ARG A 15 5.60 -4.37 14.95
C ARG A 15 6.42 -5.58 15.39
N GLU A 16 6.11 -6.19 16.53
CA GLU A 16 6.83 -7.37 17.01
C GLU A 16 6.64 -8.57 16.06
N ASP A 17 5.39 -8.83 15.68
CA ASP A 17 5.04 -9.93 14.78
C ASP A 17 5.65 -9.72 13.37
N MET A 18 5.63 -8.48 12.86
CA MET A 18 6.26 -8.15 11.58
C MET A 18 7.79 -8.27 11.65
N SER A 19 8.40 -7.80 12.73
CA SER A 19 9.85 -7.95 12.97
C SER A 19 10.27 -9.41 12.97
N ALA A 20 9.54 -10.25 13.70
CA ALA A 20 9.85 -11.70 13.79
C ALA A 20 9.80 -12.34 12.39
N ARG A 21 8.78 -12.04 11.59
CA ARG A 21 8.62 -12.58 10.23
C ARG A 21 9.72 -12.14 9.27
N LEU A 22 10.14 -10.89 9.33
CA LEU A 22 11.20 -10.38 8.46
C LEU A 22 12.57 -10.93 8.87
N LEU A 23 12.84 -11.02 10.19
CA LEU A 23 14.06 -11.63 10.72
C LEU A 23 14.18 -13.11 10.37
N GLU A 24 13.09 -13.86 10.44
CA GLU A 24 13.07 -15.29 10.06
C GLU A 24 13.53 -15.50 8.61
N GLN A 25 13.29 -14.54 7.75
CA GLN A 25 13.72 -14.57 6.35
C GLN A 25 15.03 -13.81 6.08
N GLY A 26 15.73 -13.34 7.13
CA GLY A 26 17.00 -12.63 7.00
C GLY A 26 16.89 -11.27 6.33
N LEU A 27 15.69 -10.65 6.37
CA LEU A 27 15.43 -9.37 5.73
C LEU A 27 15.75 -8.20 6.67
N ALA A 28 16.35 -7.15 6.13
CA ALA A 28 16.52 -5.87 6.82
C ALA A 28 15.44 -4.88 6.37
N TRP A 29 14.98 -4.06 7.29
CA TRP A 29 13.94 -3.05 7.03
C TRP A 29 14.14 -1.79 7.86
N ALA A 30 13.40 -0.74 7.52
CA ALA A 30 13.25 0.45 8.34
C ALA A 30 11.76 0.72 8.62
N TRP A 31 11.45 1.24 9.81
CA TRP A 31 10.09 1.62 10.18
C TRP A 31 9.75 3.00 9.63
N VAL A 32 8.57 3.12 9.06
CA VAL A 32 7.90 4.40 8.80
C VAL A 32 6.76 4.52 9.79
N ASP A 33 6.77 5.57 10.58
CA ASP A 33 5.75 5.76 11.59
C ASP A 33 4.40 6.07 10.94
N GLY A 34 3.41 5.26 11.32
CA GLY A 34 2.01 5.49 10.97
C GLY A 34 1.48 6.77 11.62
N VAL A 35 0.48 7.36 11.00
CA VAL A 35 -0.17 8.58 11.48
C VAL A 35 -1.52 8.24 12.09
N ARG A 36 -1.74 8.70 13.33
CA ARG A 36 -3.03 8.64 14.00
C ARG A 36 -3.55 10.05 14.18
N LEU A 37 -4.76 10.31 13.69
CA LEU A 37 -5.47 11.54 13.99
C LEU A 37 -6.33 11.32 15.24
N GLU A 38 -6.28 12.24 16.17
CA GLU A 38 -7.13 12.19 17.37
C GLU A 38 -8.53 12.74 17.11
N ALA A 39 -8.65 13.69 16.16
CA ALA A 39 -9.93 14.26 15.76
C ALA A 39 -10.01 14.42 14.23
N VAL A 40 -11.23 14.45 13.69
CA VAL A 40 -11.44 14.60 12.23
C VAL A 40 -11.05 16.01 11.74
N GLU A 41 -11.12 17.00 12.61
CA GLU A 41 -10.75 18.38 12.35
C GLU A 41 -9.25 18.58 12.07
N GLU A 42 -8.43 17.57 12.39
CA GLU A 42 -7.01 17.53 12.02
C GLU A 42 -6.80 17.17 10.54
N ALA A 43 -7.83 16.64 9.88
CA ALA A 43 -7.84 16.35 8.46
C ALA A 43 -8.35 17.58 7.69
N ALA A 44 -7.64 17.98 6.64
CA ALA A 44 -8.15 18.98 5.72
C ALA A 44 -9.30 18.38 4.90
N PRO A 45 -10.40 19.13 4.62
CA PRO A 45 -11.53 18.62 3.86
C PRO A 45 -11.16 17.99 2.52
N GLU A 46 -10.14 18.51 1.84
CA GLU A 46 -9.62 18.01 0.57
C GLU A 46 -9.04 16.59 0.69
N GLU A 47 -8.54 16.21 1.84
CA GLU A 47 -7.96 14.89 2.05
C GLU A 47 -9.01 13.76 2.04
N TYR A 48 -10.29 14.11 2.21
CA TYR A 48 -11.38 13.13 2.23
C TYR A 48 -12.60 13.54 1.38
N SER A 49 -12.46 14.56 0.52
CA SER A 49 -13.54 15.04 -0.35
C SER A 49 -14.14 13.95 -1.22
N ASP A 50 -13.30 13.03 -1.71
CA ASP A 50 -13.65 11.92 -2.57
C ASP A 50 -13.60 10.58 -1.85
N LEU A 51 -13.56 10.58 -0.51
CA LEU A 51 -13.72 9.36 0.27
C LEU A 51 -15.05 8.72 -0.13
N GLU A 52 -14.99 7.90 -1.14
CA GLU A 52 -16.09 7.08 -1.54
C GLU A 52 -16.19 5.90 -0.58
N ALA A 53 -17.13 5.99 0.31
CA ALA A 53 -17.72 4.80 0.87
C ALA A 53 -18.54 4.14 -0.26
N TYR A 54 -17.87 3.57 -1.25
CA TYR A 54 -18.45 3.05 -2.50
C TYR A 54 -19.71 2.22 -2.32
N ARG A 55 -19.90 1.66 -1.17
CA ARG A 55 -21.04 0.81 -0.86
C ARG A 55 -21.80 1.25 0.39
N ILE A 56 -21.21 2.15 1.18
CA ILE A 56 -21.76 2.58 2.46
C ILE A 56 -21.62 4.10 2.56
N PRO A 57 -22.54 4.88 1.96
CA PRO A 57 -22.45 6.35 1.89
C PRO A 57 -22.24 7.04 3.25
N ARG A 58 -22.74 6.42 4.34
CA ARG A 58 -22.58 6.94 5.71
C ARG A 58 -21.13 7.00 6.18
N LEU A 59 -20.20 6.20 5.62
CA LEU A 59 -18.80 6.25 6.00
C LEU A 59 -18.15 7.61 5.66
N LYS A 60 -18.66 8.33 4.65
CA LYS A 60 -18.21 9.69 4.36
C LYS A 60 -18.39 10.67 5.51
N THR A 61 -19.31 10.37 6.42
CA THR A 61 -19.64 11.20 7.57
C THR A 61 -19.26 10.57 8.91
N ASP A 62 -18.66 9.37 8.88
CA ASP A 62 -18.14 8.70 10.07
C ASP A 62 -16.77 9.28 10.44
N PRO A 63 -16.68 10.06 11.54
CA PRO A 63 -15.40 10.67 11.93
C PRO A 63 -14.29 9.65 12.19
N ASP A 64 -14.63 8.48 12.72
CA ASP A 64 -13.67 7.42 13.01
C ASP A 64 -13.11 6.80 11.74
N TYR A 65 -13.95 6.64 10.73
CA TYR A 65 -13.48 6.16 9.42
C TYR A 65 -12.59 7.20 8.73
N ILE A 66 -13.03 8.46 8.69
CA ILE A 66 -12.26 9.55 8.09
C ILE A 66 -10.88 9.66 8.74
N ARG A 67 -10.81 9.70 10.07
CA ARG A 67 -9.53 9.77 10.80
C ARG A 67 -8.58 8.65 10.41
N ARG A 68 -9.08 7.41 10.35
CA ARG A 68 -8.25 6.24 10.01
C ARG A 68 -7.81 6.27 8.56
N ALA A 69 -8.71 6.58 7.63
CA ALA A 69 -8.39 6.64 6.20
C ALA A 69 -7.37 7.75 5.89
N VAL A 70 -7.56 8.94 6.45
CA VAL A 70 -6.59 10.05 6.29
C VAL A 70 -5.27 9.73 6.98
N GLY A 71 -5.29 9.13 8.17
CA GLY A 71 -4.08 8.70 8.87
C GLY A 71 -3.27 7.69 8.06
N CYS A 72 -3.93 6.69 7.47
CA CYS A 72 -3.30 5.71 6.59
C CYS A 72 -2.68 6.38 5.36
N LYS A 73 -3.41 7.27 4.70
CA LYS A 73 -2.92 8.01 3.54
C LYS A 73 -1.70 8.88 3.87
N ARG A 74 -1.73 9.62 4.98
CA ARG A 74 -0.56 10.41 5.43
C ARG A 74 0.64 9.54 5.74
N ALA A 75 0.45 8.39 6.38
CA ALA A 75 1.52 7.43 6.64
C ALA A 75 2.12 6.88 5.34
N MET A 76 1.28 6.59 4.35
CA MET A 76 1.73 6.13 3.04
C MET A 76 2.50 7.24 2.29
N ARG A 77 2.05 8.49 2.35
CA ARG A 77 2.78 9.64 1.81
C ARG A 77 4.16 9.78 2.43
N ASN A 78 4.27 9.63 3.76
CA ASN A 78 5.57 9.64 4.44
C ASN A 78 6.49 8.52 3.94
N ALA A 79 5.95 7.32 3.71
CA ALA A 79 6.71 6.20 3.17
C ALA A 79 7.18 6.46 1.73
N LEU A 80 6.34 7.03 0.88
CA LEU A 80 6.68 7.40 -0.49
C LEU A 80 7.70 8.53 -0.55
N ALA A 81 7.56 9.57 0.29
CA ALA A 81 8.55 10.64 0.42
C ALA A 81 9.92 10.10 0.85
N TRP A 82 9.95 9.15 1.79
CA TRP A 82 11.20 8.47 2.15
C TRP A 82 11.74 7.65 0.98
N ALA A 83 10.87 6.87 0.30
CA ALA A 83 11.27 6.07 -0.85
C ALA A 83 11.88 6.92 -1.97
N ALA A 84 11.35 8.12 -2.23
CA ALA A 84 11.88 9.05 -3.22
C ALA A 84 13.32 9.50 -2.94
N CYS A 85 13.73 9.48 -1.66
CA CYS A 85 15.09 9.85 -1.23
C CYS A 85 16.06 8.65 -1.18
N CYS A 86 15.63 7.44 -1.52
CA CYS A 86 16.48 6.26 -1.50
C CYS A 86 17.35 6.16 -2.75
N GLU A 87 18.57 5.62 -2.58
CA GLU A 87 19.50 5.37 -3.68
C GLU A 87 19.29 4.01 -4.34
N GLU A 88 18.54 3.13 -3.70
CA GLU A 88 18.21 1.81 -4.21
C GLU A 88 17.32 1.92 -5.45
N GLU A 89 17.48 1.01 -6.40
CA GLU A 89 16.67 0.97 -7.63
C GLU A 89 15.17 0.80 -7.34
N TRP A 90 14.87 0.03 -6.29
CA TRP A 90 13.52 -0.24 -5.83
C TRP A 90 13.39 -0.04 -4.33
N VAL A 91 12.26 0.47 -3.89
CA VAL A 91 11.87 0.49 -2.49
C VAL A 91 10.59 -0.31 -2.32
N VAL A 92 10.64 -1.30 -1.43
CA VAL A 92 9.49 -2.13 -1.06
C VAL A 92 8.80 -1.48 0.11
N ILE A 93 7.52 -1.16 -0.03
CA ILE A 93 6.70 -0.62 1.05
C ILE A 93 5.73 -1.72 1.49
N LEU A 94 5.73 -2.04 2.77
CA LEU A 94 4.86 -3.03 3.41
C LEU A 94 4.07 -2.35 4.52
N GLN A 95 2.79 -2.73 4.68
CA GLN A 95 2.05 -2.43 5.91
C GLN A 95 2.32 -3.53 6.96
N ASP A 96 2.09 -3.24 8.23
CA ASP A 96 2.43 -4.15 9.34
C ASP A 96 1.56 -5.41 9.45
N ASP A 97 0.49 -5.50 8.68
CA ASP A 97 -0.34 -6.70 8.50
C ASP A 97 0.08 -7.56 7.30
N ALA A 98 1.07 -7.13 6.53
CA ALA A 98 1.62 -7.87 5.40
C ALA A 98 2.32 -9.16 5.88
N ARG A 99 2.12 -10.24 5.12
CA ARG A 99 2.78 -11.53 5.32
C ARG A 99 3.57 -11.88 4.09
N VAL A 100 4.88 -11.75 4.19
CA VAL A 100 5.80 -12.14 3.11
C VAL A 100 5.80 -13.65 2.94
N MET A 101 5.81 -14.11 1.70
CA MET A 101 5.82 -15.53 1.36
C MET A 101 7.23 -16.11 1.59
N PRO A 102 7.36 -17.44 1.78
CA PRO A 102 8.67 -18.10 1.85
C PRO A 102 9.55 -17.76 0.65
N GLU A 103 10.85 -17.62 0.87
CA GLU A 103 11.85 -17.27 -0.14
C GLU A 103 11.60 -15.88 -0.76
N PHE A 104 11.03 -14.97 0.04
CA PHE A 104 10.62 -13.64 -0.43
C PHE A 104 11.77 -12.88 -1.10
N ASP A 105 12.97 -12.84 -0.49
CA ASP A 105 14.13 -12.13 -1.06
C ASP A 105 14.51 -12.65 -2.44
N VAL A 106 14.62 -13.97 -2.60
CA VAL A 106 15.02 -14.60 -3.87
C VAL A 106 13.98 -14.31 -4.96
N LYS A 107 12.70 -14.53 -4.65
CA LYS A 107 11.61 -14.32 -5.59
C LYS A 107 11.44 -12.84 -5.95
N LEU A 108 11.61 -11.95 -4.98
CA LEU A 108 11.50 -10.52 -5.21
C LEU A 108 12.64 -9.99 -6.08
N ARG A 109 13.90 -10.43 -5.83
CA ARG A 109 15.04 -10.05 -6.69
C ARG A 109 14.87 -10.51 -8.12
N ASP A 110 14.44 -11.75 -8.32
CA ASP A 110 14.16 -12.28 -9.65
C ASP A 110 13.07 -11.47 -10.34
N LEU A 111 11.99 -11.21 -9.61
CA LEU A 111 10.85 -10.42 -10.06
C LEU A 111 11.29 -9.00 -10.48
N LEU A 112 11.91 -8.25 -9.59
CA LEU A 112 12.30 -6.86 -9.84
C LEU A 112 13.41 -6.74 -10.90
N GLY A 113 14.33 -7.72 -10.97
CA GLY A 113 15.40 -7.76 -11.97
C GLY A 113 14.89 -7.93 -13.41
N LYS A 114 13.69 -8.46 -13.57
CA LYS A 114 13.04 -8.64 -14.87
C LYS A 114 12.07 -7.51 -15.23
N ALA A 115 11.78 -6.63 -14.28
CA ALA A 115 10.81 -5.54 -14.48
C ALA A 115 11.31 -4.56 -15.55
N PRO A 116 10.49 -4.19 -16.54
CA PRO A 116 10.84 -3.18 -17.52
C PRO A 116 11.28 -1.87 -16.85
N ALA A 117 12.25 -1.18 -17.42
CA ALA A 117 12.72 0.10 -16.89
C ALA A 117 11.60 1.17 -16.82
N THR A 118 10.56 1.02 -17.63
CA THR A 118 9.39 1.89 -17.68
C THR A 118 8.35 1.59 -16.59
N ALA A 119 8.45 0.44 -15.90
CA ALA A 119 7.55 0.14 -14.80
C ALA A 119 7.86 1.05 -13.60
N GLY A 120 6.88 1.83 -13.15
CA GLY A 120 6.99 2.71 -11.99
C GLY A 120 6.81 1.96 -10.68
N ALA A 121 5.88 1.01 -10.64
CA ALA A 121 5.56 0.22 -9.46
C ALA A 121 5.21 -1.24 -9.80
N VAL A 122 5.37 -2.11 -8.79
CA VAL A 122 5.01 -3.54 -8.82
C VAL A 122 4.20 -3.87 -7.59
N MET A 123 2.92 -4.18 -7.74
CA MET A 123 2.09 -4.64 -6.63
C MET A 123 2.49 -6.06 -6.23
N LEU A 124 2.88 -6.26 -4.98
CA LEU A 124 3.27 -7.57 -4.42
C LEU A 124 2.08 -8.28 -3.78
N HIS A 125 1.07 -7.51 -3.39
CA HIS A 125 -0.27 -7.92 -3.00
C HIS A 125 -1.30 -7.05 -3.72
N TYR A 126 -2.39 -7.63 -4.18
CA TYR A 126 -3.48 -6.90 -4.82
C TYR A 126 -4.80 -7.64 -4.69
N GLU A 127 -5.89 -6.90 -4.78
CA GLU A 127 -7.25 -7.39 -4.78
C GLU A 127 -7.98 -6.90 -6.04
N GLY A 128 -8.75 -7.77 -6.64
CA GLY A 128 -9.47 -7.47 -7.88
C GLY A 128 -8.95 -8.28 -9.08
N SER A 129 -9.56 -8.03 -10.22
CA SER A 129 -9.31 -8.79 -11.46
C SER A 129 -8.92 -7.91 -12.66
N ALA A 130 -8.69 -6.60 -12.43
CA ALA A 130 -8.32 -5.67 -13.49
C ALA A 130 -6.83 -5.78 -13.86
N VAL A 131 -6.44 -6.97 -14.33
CA VAL A 131 -5.08 -7.30 -14.75
C VAL A 131 -5.08 -8.06 -16.06
N LEU A 132 -4.08 -7.77 -16.90
CA LEU A 132 -3.78 -8.52 -18.12
C LEU A 132 -2.56 -9.41 -17.87
N ASP A 133 -2.66 -10.69 -18.21
CA ASP A 133 -1.52 -11.62 -18.07
C ASP A 133 -0.52 -11.36 -19.19
N CYS A 134 0.71 -10.99 -18.81
CA CYS A 134 1.83 -10.72 -19.69
C CYS A 134 2.99 -11.70 -19.47
N GLY A 135 2.68 -12.95 -19.16
CA GLY A 135 3.66 -14.02 -18.93
C GLY A 135 4.13 -14.07 -17.47
N GLU A 136 5.30 -13.53 -17.17
CA GLU A 136 5.86 -13.51 -15.80
C GLU A 136 5.19 -12.46 -14.90
N TRP A 137 4.46 -11.53 -15.49
CA TRP A 137 3.79 -10.40 -14.85
C TRP A 137 2.30 -10.39 -15.17
N LYS A 138 1.60 -9.61 -14.38
CA LYS A 138 0.30 -9.08 -14.77
C LYS A 138 0.43 -7.56 -14.90
N GLU A 139 -0.02 -7.00 -16.01
CA GLU A 139 -0.17 -5.57 -16.17
C GLU A 139 -1.48 -5.11 -15.52
N VAL A 140 -1.42 -4.06 -14.71
CA VAL A 140 -2.61 -3.47 -14.10
C VAL A 140 -3.33 -2.63 -15.14
N THR A 141 -4.60 -2.96 -15.40
CA THR A 141 -5.41 -2.32 -16.46
C THR A 141 -6.56 -1.48 -15.92
N GLY A 142 -6.77 -1.47 -14.61
CA GLY A 142 -7.90 -0.76 -14.02
C GLY A 142 -7.93 -0.77 -12.50
N ASP A 143 -9.14 -0.94 -11.95
CA ASP A 143 -9.37 -0.85 -10.51
C ASP A 143 -8.85 -2.10 -9.77
N LEU A 144 -7.62 -2.02 -9.33
CA LEU A 144 -7.08 -2.90 -8.30
C LEU A 144 -7.00 -2.13 -6.98
N ARG A 145 -7.07 -2.88 -5.91
CA ARG A 145 -6.94 -2.35 -4.55
C ARG A 145 -5.73 -2.95 -3.86
N SER A 146 -5.33 -2.29 -2.83
CA SER A 146 -4.33 -2.60 -1.83
C SER A 146 -3.08 -1.73 -1.94
N MET A 147 -2.75 -1.12 -0.82
CA MET A 147 -1.44 -0.49 -0.57
C MET A 147 -0.65 -1.29 0.48
N ALA A 148 -1.08 -2.53 0.77
CA ALA A 148 -0.46 -3.34 1.82
C ALA A 148 0.96 -3.78 1.49
N ALA A 149 1.28 -3.98 0.18
CA ALA A 149 2.60 -4.38 -0.26
C ALA A 149 2.84 -4.06 -1.73
N PHE A 150 3.83 -3.25 -2.02
CA PHE A 150 4.30 -2.95 -3.38
C PHE A 150 5.76 -2.54 -3.38
N ALA A 151 6.41 -2.68 -4.53
CA ALA A 151 7.71 -2.11 -4.81
C ALA A 151 7.52 -0.89 -5.71
N VAL A 152 8.31 0.15 -5.50
CA VAL A 152 8.25 1.41 -6.25
C VAL A 152 9.65 1.90 -6.57
N ARG A 153 9.85 2.47 -7.76
CA ARG A 153 11.09 3.19 -8.08
C ARG A 153 11.10 4.55 -7.40
N PRO A 154 12.26 5.02 -6.87
CA PRO A 154 12.33 6.32 -6.17
C PRO A 154 11.74 7.49 -6.96
N ALA A 155 12.10 7.64 -8.24
CA ALA A 155 11.53 8.70 -9.08
C ALA A 155 10.01 8.60 -9.27
N TYR A 156 9.45 7.38 -9.23
CA TYR A 156 8.01 7.17 -9.31
C TYR A 156 7.33 7.35 -7.95
N ALA A 157 8.04 7.08 -6.85
CA ALA A 157 7.54 7.32 -5.50
C ALA A 157 7.22 8.80 -5.26
N GLU A 158 8.07 9.72 -5.77
CA GLU A 158 7.81 11.16 -5.74
C GLU A 158 6.50 11.51 -6.47
N ALA A 159 6.32 11.00 -7.70
CA ALA A 159 5.11 11.24 -8.47
C ALA A 159 3.84 10.63 -7.82
N MET A 160 3.97 9.51 -7.13
CA MET A 160 2.87 8.91 -6.36
C MET A 160 2.53 9.74 -5.11
N GLU A 161 3.55 10.26 -4.40
CA GLU A 161 3.35 11.11 -3.23
C GLU A 161 2.62 12.39 -3.61
N ASP A 162 3.08 13.06 -4.67
CA ASP A 162 2.42 14.25 -5.23
C ASP A 162 0.96 13.96 -5.59
N PHE A 163 0.69 12.81 -6.23
CA PHE A 163 -0.66 12.41 -6.57
C PHE A 163 -1.52 12.20 -5.31
N LEU A 164 -1.01 11.46 -4.32
CA LEU A 164 -1.71 11.22 -3.06
C LEU A 164 -1.97 12.50 -2.26
N SER A 165 -1.12 13.50 -2.41
CA SER A 165 -1.27 14.79 -1.72
C SER A 165 -2.55 15.53 -2.12
N SER A 166 -2.96 15.37 -3.38
CA SER A 166 -4.16 15.98 -3.96
C SER A 166 -5.36 15.00 -4.07
N TRP A 167 -5.16 13.72 -3.68
CA TRP A 167 -6.17 12.69 -3.79
C TRP A 167 -7.12 12.71 -2.59
N GLY A 168 -8.38 13.03 -2.83
CA GLY A 168 -9.42 13.05 -1.80
C GLY A 168 -10.01 11.68 -1.44
N GLY A 169 -9.59 10.60 -2.11
CA GLY A 169 -10.07 9.23 -1.91
C GLY A 169 -9.21 8.39 -0.95
N GLU A 170 -9.53 7.10 -0.86
CA GLU A 170 -8.74 6.10 -0.14
C GLU A 170 -7.40 5.86 -0.84
N ASP A 171 -6.34 5.64 -0.07
CA ASP A 171 -4.99 5.40 -0.61
C ASP A 171 -4.92 4.12 -1.45
N ASP A 172 -5.66 3.08 -1.10
CA ASP A 172 -5.67 1.80 -1.80
C ASP A 172 -6.34 1.84 -3.20
N ARG A 173 -6.94 2.97 -3.58
CA ARG A 173 -7.65 3.18 -4.86
C ARG A 173 -6.90 4.02 -5.88
N ILE A 174 -5.67 4.39 -5.60
CA ILE A 174 -4.90 5.24 -6.51
C ILE A 174 -4.46 4.54 -7.80
N TRP A 175 -4.45 3.21 -7.83
CA TRP A 175 -3.92 2.44 -8.95
C TRP A 175 -4.67 2.71 -10.27
N ALA A 176 -6.00 2.72 -10.24
CA ALA A 176 -6.79 2.99 -11.43
C ALA A 176 -6.59 4.40 -12.01
N PRO A 177 -6.56 5.50 -11.22
CA PRO A 177 -6.18 6.81 -11.71
C PRO A 177 -4.78 6.87 -12.30
N LEU A 178 -3.78 6.22 -11.66
CA LEU A 178 -2.41 6.19 -12.16
C LEU A 178 -2.32 5.47 -13.52
N VAL A 179 -2.96 4.31 -13.65
CA VAL A 179 -3.04 3.59 -14.93
C VAL A 179 -3.74 4.43 -16.01
N ARG A 180 -4.84 5.12 -15.68
CA ARG A 180 -5.52 6.01 -16.64
C ARG A 180 -4.64 7.18 -17.09
N ARG A 181 -3.68 7.59 -16.29
CA ARG A 181 -2.66 8.59 -16.64
C ARG A 181 -1.60 8.04 -17.61
N GLY A 182 -1.57 6.74 -17.82
CA GLY A 182 -0.63 6.05 -18.69
C GLY A 182 0.59 5.46 -17.96
N ASP A 183 0.54 5.39 -16.64
CA ASP A 183 1.62 4.80 -15.85
C ASP A 183 1.63 3.27 -15.99
N LEU A 184 2.81 2.70 -16.25
CA LEU A 184 2.97 1.25 -16.27
C LEU A 184 3.13 0.72 -14.85
N ILE A 185 2.10 0.04 -14.37
CA ILE A 185 2.06 -0.63 -13.08
C ILE A 185 1.92 -2.12 -13.32
N LEU A 186 2.79 -2.89 -12.68
CA LEU A 186 2.78 -4.34 -12.76
C LEU A 186 2.23 -4.96 -11.48
N ALA A 187 1.81 -6.21 -11.55
CA ALA A 187 1.42 -7.01 -10.41
C ALA A 187 2.15 -8.35 -10.43
N ALA A 188 2.64 -8.77 -9.29
CA ALA A 188 3.42 -9.99 -9.12
C ALA A 188 2.58 -11.25 -9.44
N LYS A 189 3.18 -12.20 -10.13
CA LYS A 189 2.60 -13.50 -10.45
C LYS A 189 3.58 -14.62 -10.11
N PRO A 190 3.32 -15.42 -9.06
CA PRO A 190 2.25 -15.25 -8.05
C PRO A 190 2.48 -14.03 -7.13
N MET A 191 1.46 -13.66 -6.36
CA MET A 191 1.64 -12.66 -5.29
C MET A 191 2.71 -13.11 -4.30
N LEU A 192 3.61 -12.19 -3.92
CA LEU A 192 4.69 -12.46 -2.96
C LEU A 192 4.33 -12.09 -1.52
N VAL A 193 3.21 -11.40 -1.35
CA VAL A 193 2.71 -10.98 -0.05
C VAL A 193 1.23 -11.32 0.05
N ARG A 194 0.79 -11.72 1.24
CA ARG A 194 -0.61 -11.83 1.63
C ARG A 194 -0.90 -10.86 2.75
N THR A 195 -2.15 -10.47 2.93
CA THR A 195 -2.61 -9.68 4.06
C THR A 195 -3.44 -10.54 4.99
N ASN A 196 -3.40 -10.20 6.26
CA ASN A 196 -4.31 -10.77 7.24
C ASN A 196 -5.39 -9.73 7.54
N HIS A 197 -6.48 -9.76 6.79
CA HIS A 197 -7.61 -8.81 6.97
C HIS A 197 -8.30 -8.89 8.35
N LYS A 198 -7.92 -9.88 9.18
CA LYS A 198 -8.39 -9.94 10.57
C LYS A 198 -7.66 -8.87 11.38
N GLY A 199 -8.37 -7.79 11.69
CA GLY A 199 -7.86 -6.70 12.52
C GLY A 199 -7.25 -5.53 11.73
N SER A 200 -7.73 -5.26 10.53
CA SER A 200 -7.45 -3.97 9.87
C SER A 200 -7.87 -2.82 10.78
N ASP A 201 -6.94 -1.91 11.08
CA ASP A 201 -7.21 -0.76 11.93
C ASP A 201 -8.19 0.23 11.27
N ILE A 202 -8.36 0.16 9.93
CA ILE A 202 -9.33 0.98 9.18
C ILE A 202 -10.73 0.41 9.29
N THR A 203 -10.88 -0.92 9.23
CA THR A 203 -12.19 -1.60 9.18
C THR A 203 -12.61 -2.22 10.51
N SER A 204 -11.71 -2.25 11.51
CA SER A 204 -12.03 -2.79 12.84
C SER A 204 -13.12 -1.93 13.50
N GLY A 205 -14.21 -2.58 13.88
CA GLY A 205 -15.37 -1.91 14.49
C GLY A 205 -16.46 -1.49 13.51
N ILE A 206 -16.33 -1.79 12.22
CA ILE A 206 -17.40 -1.61 11.23
C ILE A 206 -17.94 -2.99 10.83
N PRO A 207 -19.03 -3.48 11.48
CA PRO A 207 -19.52 -4.85 11.27
C PRO A 207 -19.89 -5.18 9.83
N GLU A 208 -20.29 -4.16 9.08
CA GLU A 208 -20.74 -4.31 7.70
C GLU A 208 -19.60 -4.53 6.71
N LEU A 209 -18.37 -4.13 7.06
CA LEU A 209 -17.18 -4.35 6.21
C LEU A 209 -16.50 -5.69 6.49
N THR A 210 -16.72 -6.28 7.67
CA THR A 210 -16.14 -7.59 8.02
C THR A 210 -16.69 -8.75 7.20
N GLY A 211 -17.82 -8.59 6.52
CA GLY A 211 -18.47 -9.58 5.66
C GLY A 211 -18.08 -9.54 4.18
N TYR A 212 -17.42 -8.47 3.72
CA TYR A 212 -17.09 -8.27 2.31
C TYR A 212 -15.80 -8.95 1.84
N TRP A 213 -15.01 -9.49 2.78
CA TRP A 213 -13.69 -10.05 2.52
C TRP A 213 -13.65 -11.58 2.68
N LYS A 214 -14.80 -12.25 2.48
CA LYS A 214 -14.89 -13.73 2.45
C LYS A 214 -14.81 -14.26 1.03
#